data_a5004627a19b79ed95e89525cff4ec55
#
_entry.id   a5004627a19b79ed95e89525cff4ec55
#
_cell.length_a   1.000
_cell.length_b   1.000
_cell.length_c   1.000
_cell.angle_alpha   90.00
_cell.angle_beta   90.00
_cell.angle_gamma   90.00
#
_symmetry.space_group_name_H-M   'P 1'
#
loop_
_entity.id
_entity.type
_entity.pdbx_description
1 polymer ?
#
loop_
_entity_poly.entity_id
_entity_poly.type
_entity_poly.pdbx_seq_one_letter_code
_entity_poly.pdbx_strand_id
1 'polypeptide(L)'
;DPLADNTDLYAFVSPDEPGTVTIIAAYVPMQLPHGGPNYFGFGENIRYEIHIDNNIATPGDDIIYRFTFKKVHEDPTTFFYIRLGAQNHKTTYTLERSRDGGLTFTTLIEGGIVPPNNIGPRSINGPAGLNTTYAELMENALATTADGERVFCGPTDDPFFVDLGGVFDLGDMPRQDSEPRDGVACLNVSTIALKIPIEWLQKDGKTELEASSILDPDFVIGIWASASRQTIRTLNAAGSESYGGDWIQVSRLGMPL
;
A
#
# COMPACT_ATOMS: atom_id res chain seq x y z
N ASP A 1 -9.87 13.16 -2.33
CA ASP A 1 -10.43 11.95 -1.69
C ASP A 1 -9.41 11.33 -0.74
N PRO A 2 -9.50 11.60 0.57
CA PRO A 2 -8.43 11.24 1.51
C PRO A 2 -8.10 9.75 1.57
N LEU A 3 -9.08 8.86 1.35
CA LEU A 3 -8.84 7.41 1.40
C LEU A 3 -8.25 6.85 0.10
N ALA A 4 -8.36 7.59 -1.01
CA ALA A 4 -7.85 7.21 -2.31
C ALA A 4 -6.55 7.95 -2.67
N ASP A 5 -6.07 8.84 -1.80
CA ASP A 5 -4.93 9.70 -2.07
C ASP A 5 -3.63 8.88 -2.06
N ASN A 6 -2.99 8.78 -3.22
CA ASN A 6 -1.71 8.10 -3.41
C ASN A 6 -0.59 9.14 -3.34
N THR A 7 0.31 8.98 -2.39
CA THR A 7 1.34 9.99 -2.07
C THR A 7 2.70 9.65 -2.63
N ASP A 8 3.07 8.36 -2.61
CA ASP A 8 4.39 7.92 -3.00
C ASP A 8 4.35 6.60 -3.74
N LEU A 9 5.29 6.43 -4.66
CA LEU A 9 5.56 5.17 -5.33
C LEU A 9 7.07 4.96 -5.43
N TYR A 10 7.54 3.87 -4.85
CA TYR A 10 8.93 3.45 -4.92
C TYR A 10 9.02 2.12 -5.66
N ALA A 11 10.03 1.97 -6.52
CA ALA A 11 10.32 0.71 -7.20
C ALA A 11 11.83 0.56 -7.37
N PHE A 12 12.37 -0.57 -6.89
CA PHE A 12 13.81 -0.83 -6.93
C PHE A 12 14.09 -2.32 -6.87
N VAL A 13 15.24 -2.72 -7.40
CA VAL A 13 15.76 -4.08 -7.19
C VAL A 13 16.07 -4.27 -5.72
N SER A 14 15.56 -5.34 -5.12
CA SER A 14 15.65 -5.57 -3.68
C SER A 14 17.11 -5.80 -3.26
N PRO A 15 17.68 -5.00 -2.35
CA PRO A 15 19.10 -5.14 -1.99
C PRO A 15 19.44 -6.45 -1.29
N ASP A 16 18.49 -7.01 -0.57
CA ASP A 16 18.62 -8.27 0.18
C ASP A 16 18.36 -9.50 -0.68
N GLU A 17 17.69 -9.35 -1.84
CA GLU A 17 17.30 -10.43 -2.74
C GLU A 17 17.28 -9.92 -4.20
N PRO A 18 18.47 -9.78 -4.86
CA PRO A 18 18.61 -9.12 -6.16
C PRO A 18 17.80 -9.74 -7.31
N GLY A 19 17.32 -10.99 -7.18
CA GLY A 19 16.38 -11.60 -8.12
C GLY A 19 14.95 -11.10 -8.01
N THR A 20 14.69 -10.06 -7.20
CA THR A 20 13.36 -9.50 -6.97
C THR A 20 13.33 -7.98 -7.11
N VAL A 21 12.14 -7.44 -7.41
CA VAL A 21 11.84 -6.01 -7.37
C VAL A 21 10.88 -5.75 -6.21
N THR A 22 11.22 -4.77 -5.40
CA THR A 22 10.31 -4.24 -4.37
C THR A 22 9.58 -3.01 -4.92
N ILE A 23 8.25 -3.04 -4.82
CA ILE A 23 7.37 -1.92 -5.18
C ILE A 23 6.60 -1.52 -3.93
N ILE A 24 6.61 -0.23 -3.59
CA ILE A 24 5.91 0.31 -2.43
C ILE A 24 5.03 1.46 -2.91
N ALA A 25 3.74 1.37 -2.62
CA ALA A 25 2.77 2.42 -2.88
C ALA A 25 2.17 2.90 -1.55
N ALA A 26 2.30 4.19 -1.25
CA ALA A 26 1.77 4.82 -0.06
C ALA A 26 0.46 5.55 -0.36
N TYR A 27 -0.50 5.42 0.53
CA TYR A 27 -1.82 6.03 0.46
C TYR A 27 -2.23 6.62 1.80
N VAL A 28 -3.25 7.46 1.80
CA VAL A 28 -3.82 8.07 3.02
C VAL A 28 -2.74 8.82 3.82
N PRO A 29 -2.27 9.96 3.31
CA PRO A 29 -1.15 10.69 3.89
C PRO A 29 -1.47 11.36 5.22
N MET A 30 -0.44 11.91 5.86
CA MET A 30 -0.53 12.80 7.03
C MET A 30 -1.29 12.18 8.21
N GLN A 31 -1.13 10.88 8.43
CA GLN A 31 -1.76 10.18 9.54
C GLN A 31 -1.08 10.55 10.85
N LEU A 32 -1.76 11.33 11.66
CA LEU A 32 -1.27 11.77 12.96
C LEU A 32 -1.44 10.67 14.01
N PRO A 33 -0.49 10.54 14.96
CA PRO A 33 -0.54 9.48 15.98
C PRO A 33 -1.73 9.62 16.94
N HIS A 34 -2.38 10.78 17.02
CA HIS A 34 -3.53 11.03 17.89
C HIS A 34 -4.90 10.87 17.19
N GLY A 35 -4.98 10.08 16.13
CA GLY A 35 -6.22 9.89 15.35
C GLY A 35 -7.34 9.12 16.05
N GLY A 36 -7.07 8.50 17.21
CA GLY A 36 -8.05 7.68 17.92
C GLY A 36 -9.25 8.46 18.46
N PRO A 37 -10.46 7.82 18.50
CA PRO A 37 -10.71 6.42 18.10
C PRO A 37 -10.86 6.17 16.59
N ASN A 38 -10.81 7.21 15.77
CA ASN A 38 -10.98 7.15 14.32
C ASN A 38 -9.61 7.01 13.64
N TYR A 39 -8.94 5.90 13.91
CA TYR A 39 -7.64 5.61 13.30
C TYR A 39 -7.75 5.46 11.79
N PHE A 40 -6.70 5.87 11.10
CA PHE A 40 -6.60 5.81 9.65
C PHE A 40 -6.45 4.38 9.15
N GLY A 41 -6.80 4.16 7.88
CA GLY A 41 -6.64 2.89 7.19
C GLY A 41 -7.31 2.89 5.82
N PHE A 42 -7.03 1.88 5.03
CA PHE A 42 -7.58 1.72 3.69
C PHE A 42 -9.11 1.79 3.64
N GLY A 43 -9.65 2.28 2.52
CA GLY A 43 -11.09 2.35 2.27
C GLY A 43 -11.65 1.04 1.71
N GLU A 44 -12.84 0.62 2.17
CA GLU A 44 -13.52 -0.59 1.65
C GLU A 44 -14.15 -0.38 0.26
N ASN A 45 -14.42 0.86 -0.10
CA ASN A 45 -15.06 1.26 -1.36
C ASN A 45 -14.05 1.81 -2.38
N ILE A 46 -12.80 1.43 -2.25
CA ILE A 46 -11.70 1.85 -3.11
C ILE A 46 -10.98 0.60 -3.63
N ARG A 47 -10.62 0.62 -4.90
CA ARG A 47 -9.62 -0.26 -5.48
C ARG A 47 -8.29 0.46 -5.48
N TYR A 48 -7.28 -0.17 -4.93
CA TYR A 48 -5.90 0.27 -4.99
C TYR A 48 -5.18 -0.64 -5.97
N GLU A 49 -4.50 -0.07 -6.96
CA GLU A 49 -3.91 -0.86 -8.03
C GLU A 49 -2.46 -0.41 -8.27
N ILE A 50 -1.60 -1.40 -8.51
CA ILE A 50 -0.24 -1.21 -8.98
C ILE A 50 -0.20 -1.79 -10.39
N HIS A 51 0.17 -0.95 -11.34
CA HIS A 51 0.18 -1.22 -12.77
C HIS A 51 1.61 -1.34 -13.26
N ILE A 52 1.85 -2.29 -14.16
CA ILE A 52 3.16 -2.56 -14.73
C ILE A 52 3.01 -2.71 -16.24
N ASP A 53 3.79 -1.91 -16.97
CA ASP A 53 4.02 -2.03 -18.40
C ASP A 53 5.40 -2.66 -18.59
N ASN A 54 5.46 -3.85 -19.17
CA ASN A 54 6.68 -4.59 -19.42
C ASN A 54 6.94 -4.87 -20.91
N ASN A 55 6.05 -4.37 -21.79
CA ASN A 55 6.12 -4.60 -23.22
C ASN A 55 5.66 -3.38 -24.02
N ILE A 56 6.58 -2.58 -24.48
CA ILE A 56 6.30 -1.37 -25.27
C ILE A 56 5.50 -1.62 -26.59
N ALA A 57 5.38 -2.88 -27.00
CA ALA A 57 4.61 -3.24 -28.20
C ALA A 57 3.11 -3.36 -27.91
N THR A 58 2.73 -3.49 -26.65
CA THR A 58 1.35 -3.48 -26.17
C THR A 58 1.05 -2.13 -25.53
N PRO A 59 0.03 -1.40 -25.96
CA PRO A 59 -0.33 -0.14 -25.33
C PRO A 59 -1.06 -0.40 -23.99
N GLY A 60 -0.62 0.25 -22.92
CA GLY A 60 -1.26 0.18 -21.60
C GLY A 60 -0.59 -0.79 -20.65
N ASP A 61 -1.37 -1.26 -19.68
CA ASP A 61 -0.89 -2.15 -18.63
C ASP A 61 -0.78 -3.59 -19.13
N ASP A 62 0.32 -4.26 -18.87
CA ASP A 62 0.46 -5.70 -19.09
C ASP A 62 0.09 -6.49 -17.82
N ILE A 63 0.50 -5.98 -16.65
CA ILE A 63 0.25 -6.63 -15.35
C ILE A 63 -0.42 -5.62 -14.42
N ILE A 64 -1.45 -6.06 -13.71
CA ILE A 64 -2.14 -5.25 -12.69
C ILE A 64 -2.27 -6.07 -11.41
N TYR A 65 -1.78 -5.53 -10.30
CA TYR A 65 -2.05 -6.01 -8.94
C TYR A 65 -3.13 -5.15 -8.31
N ARG A 66 -4.26 -5.76 -7.97
CA ARG A 66 -5.44 -5.09 -7.41
C ARG A 66 -5.66 -5.49 -5.96
N PHE A 67 -5.80 -4.49 -5.10
CA PHE A 67 -6.11 -4.65 -3.69
C PHE A 67 -7.48 -4.09 -3.36
N THR A 68 -8.26 -4.86 -2.63
CA THR A 68 -9.53 -4.43 -2.01
C THR A 68 -9.52 -4.81 -0.53
N PHE A 69 -10.14 -3.97 0.30
CA PHE A 69 -10.09 -4.12 1.75
C PHE A 69 -11.48 -4.34 2.32
N LYS A 70 -11.53 -5.09 3.43
CA LYS A 70 -12.74 -5.33 4.19
C LYS A 70 -12.46 -5.09 5.67
N LYS A 71 -13.37 -4.38 6.34
CA LYS A 71 -13.29 -4.08 7.77
C LYS A 71 -14.40 -4.83 8.52
N VAL A 72 -14.05 -5.37 9.68
CA VAL A 72 -14.98 -6.02 10.58
C VAL A 72 -14.80 -5.43 11.96
N HIS A 73 -15.89 -4.94 12.53
CA HIS A 73 -15.97 -4.46 13.89
C HIS A 73 -16.79 -5.50 14.68
N GLU A 74 -16.13 -6.40 15.41
CA GLU A 74 -16.78 -7.56 16.03
C GLU A 74 -17.79 -7.16 17.12
N ASP A 75 -17.44 -6.15 17.91
CA ASP A 75 -18.35 -5.55 18.90
C ASP A 75 -18.53 -4.05 18.60
N PRO A 76 -19.53 -3.67 17.80
CA PRO A 76 -19.77 -2.29 17.42
C PRO A 76 -20.34 -1.41 18.55
N THR A 77 -20.59 -1.98 19.73
CA THR A 77 -21.08 -1.22 20.90
C THR A 77 -19.98 -0.42 21.58
N THR A 78 -18.72 -0.59 21.15
CA THR A 78 -17.54 0.11 21.68
C THR A 78 -16.68 0.65 20.55
N PHE A 79 -16.01 1.77 20.81
CA PHE A 79 -15.02 2.35 19.88
C PHE A 79 -13.62 1.76 20.03
N PHE A 80 -13.37 0.90 20.98
CA PHE A 80 -12.04 0.31 21.15
C PHE A 80 -11.70 -0.67 20.03
N TYR A 81 -10.59 -0.43 19.34
CA TYR A 81 -10.06 -1.31 18.29
C TYR A 81 -9.45 -2.60 18.86
N ILE A 82 -8.90 -2.50 20.08
CA ILE A 82 -8.35 -3.63 20.85
C ILE A 82 -9.01 -3.63 22.21
N ARG A 83 -9.59 -4.76 22.63
CA ARG A 83 -10.21 -4.90 23.94
C ARG A 83 -10.22 -6.36 24.41
N LEU A 84 -10.19 -6.55 25.71
CA LEU A 84 -10.33 -7.87 26.36
C LEU A 84 -9.37 -8.93 25.78
N GLY A 85 -8.14 -8.53 25.49
CA GLY A 85 -7.11 -9.43 24.96
C GLY A 85 -7.23 -9.76 23.47
N ALA A 86 -8.10 -9.07 22.73
CA ALA A 86 -8.34 -9.36 21.31
C ALA A 86 -8.48 -8.09 20.47
N GLN A 87 -8.15 -8.21 19.19
CA GLN A 87 -8.42 -7.19 18.20
C GLN A 87 -9.91 -7.19 17.88
N ASN A 88 -10.57 -6.06 18.13
CA ASN A 88 -12.01 -5.87 17.91
C ASN A 88 -12.31 -5.30 16.51
N HIS A 89 -11.48 -4.38 16.01
CA HIS A 89 -11.57 -3.87 14.65
C HIS A 89 -10.48 -4.52 13.80
N LYS A 90 -10.88 -5.32 12.82
CA LYS A 90 -9.98 -6.08 11.94
C LYS A 90 -10.11 -5.57 10.53
N THR A 91 -9.00 -5.47 9.84
CA THR A 91 -8.95 -5.19 8.40
C THR A 91 -8.27 -6.36 7.70
N THR A 92 -8.86 -6.81 6.62
CA THR A 92 -8.29 -7.82 5.73
C THR A 92 -8.26 -7.29 4.30
N TYR A 93 -7.42 -7.90 3.45
CA TYR A 93 -7.37 -7.56 2.03
C TYR A 93 -7.50 -8.79 1.15
N THR A 94 -7.97 -8.54 -0.07
CA THR A 94 -7.89 -9.46 -1.19
C THR A 94 -6.91 -8.89 -2.19
N LEU A 95 -5.98 -9.72 -2.65
CA LEU A 95 -5.06 -9.41 -3.75
C LEU A 95 -5.45 -10.24 -4.96
N GLU A 96 -5.69 -9.56 -6.07
CA GLU A 96 -5.91 -10.14 -7.38
C GLU A 96 -4.81 -9.66 -8.35
N ARG A 97 -4.45 -10.51 -9.30
CA ARG A 97 -3.50 -10.17 -10.38
C ARG A 97 -4.11 -10.44 -11.73
N SER A 98 -3.97 -9.48 -12.63
CA SER A 98 -4.16 -9.63 -14.08
C SER A 98 -2.80 -9.70 -14.77
N ARG A 99 -2.70 -10.47 -15.86
CA ARG A 99 -1.54 -10.55 -16.76
C ARG A 99 -1.95 -10.37 -18.22
N ASP A 100 -3.09 -9.77 -18.46
CA ASP A 100 -3.70 -9.57 -19.77
C ASP A 100 -4.31 -8.17 -19.90
N GLY A 101 -3.67 -7.18 -19.30
CA GLY A 101 -4.12 -5.79 -19.36
C GLY A 101 -5.43 -5.51 -18.62
N GLY A 102 -5.75 -6.30 -17.60
CA GLY A 102 -6.96 -6.11 -16.79
C GLY A 102 -8.22 -6.79 -17.33
N LEU A 103 -8.09 -7.66 -18.33
CA LEU A 103 -9.23 -8.38 -18.89
C LEU A 103 -9.71 -9.50 -17.96
N THR A 104 -8.77 -10.24 -17.36
CA THR A 104 -9.06 -11.26 -16.35
C THR A 104 -8.23 -11.07 -15.10
N PHE A 105 -8.78 -11.44 -13.95
CA PHE A 105 -8.11 -11.37 -12.65
C PHE A 105 -8.11 -12.72 -11.97
N THR A 106 -6.97 -13.10 -11.39
CA THR A 106 -6.80 -14.29 -10.55
C THR A 106 -6.55 -13.85 -9.12
N THR A 107 -7.32 -14.37 -8.17
CA THR A 107 -7.11 -14.12 -6.74
C THR A 107 -5.85 -14.84 -6.28
N LEU A 108 -4.89 -14.10 -5.74
CA LEU A 108 -3.64 -14.60 -5.17
C LEU A 108 -3.71 -14.75 -3.66
N ILE A 109 -4.38 -13.81 -2.99
CA ILE A 109 -4.58 -13.81 -1.54
C ILE A 109 -6.03 -13.42 -1.27
N GLU A 110 -6.71 -14.19 -0.42
CA GLU A 110 -8.02 -13.84 0.13
C GLU A 110 -7.93 -13.80 1.65
N GLY A 111 -8.36 -12.70 2.26
CA GLY A 111 -8.30 -12.52 3.71
C GLY A 111 -6.90 -12.25 4.26
N GLY A 112 -5.99 -11.68 3.46
CA GLY A 112 -4.69 -11.21 3.93
C GLY A 112 -4.84 -10.24 5.09
N ILE A 113 -3.96 -10.34 6.09
CA ILE A 113 -4.07 -9.59 7.35
C ILE A 113 -3.48 -8.19 7.17
N VAL A 114 -4.20 -7.16 7.65
CA VAL A 114 -3.66 -5.82 7.87
C VAL A 114 -3.41 -5.66 9.37
N PRO A 115 -2.20 -5.33 9.84
CA PRO A 115 -1.95 -5.16 11.25
C PRO A 115 -2.76 -3.97 11.80
N PRO A 116 -3.14 -3.99 13.09
CA PRO A 116 -3.81 -2.86 13.70
C PRO A 116 -2.87 -1.65 13.76
N ASN A 117 -3.43 -0.45 13.89
CA ASN A 117 -2.63 0.73 14.23
C ASN A 117 -1.91 0.50 15.58
N ASN A 118 -0.69 1.05 15.72
CA ASN A 118 0.06 1.00 16.96
C ASN A 118 -0.53 1.98 17.99
N ILE A 119 -1.63 1.57 18.60
CA ILE A 119 -2.45 2.41 19.51
C ILE A 119 -1.66 2.82 20.75
N GLY A 120 -0.82 1.92 21.27
CA GLY A 120 -0.01 2.18 22.43
C GLY A 120 0.30 0.91 23.25
N PRO A 121 1.25 1.01 24.21
CA PRO A 121 1.80 -0.16 24.90
C PRO A 121 0.77 -0.95 25.70
N ARG A 122 -0.26 -0.31 26.25
CA ARG A 122 -1.31 -1.03 26.98
C ARG A 122 -2.15 -1.91 26.05
N SER A 123 -2.46 -1.41 24.86
CA SER A 123 -3.26 -2.15 23.86
C SER A 123 -2.46 -3.22 23.14
N ILE A 124 -1.19 -2.98 22.87
CA ILE A 124 -0.33 -3.89 22.12
C ILE A 124 0.41 -4.85 23.06
N ASN A 125 1.25 -4.33 23.96
CA ASN A 125 2.18 -5.14 24.74
C ASN A 125 1.57 -5.67 26.04
N GLY A 126 0.57 -4.97 26.59
CA GLY A 126 0.01 -5.28 27.89
C GLY A 126 -0.92 -6.51 27.89
N PRO A 127 -1.04 -7.20 29.02
CA PRO A 127 -1.89 -8.39 29.15
C PRO A 127 -3.40 -8.11 29.04
N ALA A 128 -3.82 -6.85 29.15
CA ALA A 128 -5.19 -6.43 28.88
C ALA A 128 -5.46 -6.17 27.38
N GLY A 129 -4.40 -6.08 26.59
CA GLY A 129 -4.39 -5.92 25.15
C GLY A 129 -3.98 -7.20 24.43
N LEU A 130 -3.25 -7.07 23.33
CA LEU A 130 -2.87 -8.22 22.49
C LEU A 130 -1.73 -9.07 23.08
N ASN A 131 -1.02 -8.55 24.08
CA ASN A 131 0.09 -9.22 24.77
C ASN A 131 1.19 -9.72 23.81
N THR A 132 1.54 -8.91 22.83
CA THR A 132 2.55 -9.16 21.79
C THR A 132 3.37 -7.90 21.53
N THR A 133 4.34 -7.94 20.64
CA THR A 133 5.03 -6.75 20.16
C THR A 133 4.43 -6.23 18.86
N TYR A 134 4.58 -4.94 18.58
CA TYR A 134 4.12 -4.40 17.30
C TYR A 134 4.91 -4.98 16.12
N ALA A 135 6.19 -5.28 16.31
CA ALA A 135 7.03 -5.94 15.31
C ALA A 135 6.48 -7.32 14.92
N GLU A 136 6.05 -8.12 15.91
CA GLU A 136 5.41 -9.42 15.63
C GLU A 136 4.09 -9.26 14.87
N LEU A 137 3.29 -8.22 15.14
CA LEU A 137 2.06 -7.95 14.38
C LEU A 137 2.37 -7.58 12.93
N MET A 138 3.42 -6.80 12.68
CA MET A 138 3.87 -6.46 11.33
C MET A 138 4.39 -7.69 10.59
N GLU A 139 5.20 -8.53 11.24
CA GLU A 139 5.73 -9.75 10.66
C GLU A 139 4.62 -10.75 10.32
N ASN A 140 3.64 -10.92 11.20
CA ASN A 140 2.49 -11.79 10.98
C ASN A 140 1.56 -11.31 9.85
N ALA A 141 1.68 -10.05 9.44
CA ALA A 141 0.93 -9.49 8.31
C ALA A 141 1.63 -9.72 6.95
N LEU A 142 2.87 -10.22 6.95
CA LEU A 142 3.54 -10.60 5.71
C LEU A 142 2.90 -11.87 5.15
N ALA A 143 2.47 -11.79 3.89
CA ALA A 143 1.94 -12.92 3.15
C ALA A 143 2.88 -13.30 1.99
N THR A 144 2.83 -14.56 1.57
CA THR A 144 3.54 -15.03 0.39
C THR A 144 2.55 -15.74 -0.52
N THR A 145 2.53 -15.41 -1.79
CA THR A 145 1.70 -16.07 -2.80
C THR A 145 2.31 -17.39 -3.24
N ALA A 146 1.54 -18.20 -3.96
CA ALA A 146 2.04 -19.46 -4.53
C ALA A 146 3.19 -19.25 -5.55
N ASP A 147 3.22 -18.07 -6.18
CA ASP A 147 4.22 -17.68 -7.18
C ASP A 147 5.47 -17.01 -6.54
N GLY A 148 5.53 -16.93 -5.20
CA GLY A 148 6.67 -16.41 -4.46
C GLY A 148 6.67 -14.89 -4.22
N GLU A 149 5.63 -14.16 -4.65
CA GLU A 149 5.52 -12.75 -4.32
C GLU A 149 5.27 -12.59 -2.83
N ARG A 150 5.95 -11.64 -2.19
CA ARG A 150 5.74 -11.27 -0.78
C ARG A 150 4.95 -9.97 -0.72
N VAL A 151 3.98 -9.94 0.18
CA VAL A 151 2.97 -8.88 0.24
C VAL A 151 2.82 -8.37 1.65
N PHE A 152 2.78 -7.06 1.81
CA PHE A 152 2.42 -6.38 3.04
C PHE A 152 1.39 -5.29 2.74
N CYS A 153 0.36 -5.17 3.57
CA CYS A 153 -0.56 -4.05 3.60
C CYS A 153 -0.74 -3.59 5.04
N GLY A 154 -0.45 -2.33 5.32
CA GLY A 154 -0.60 -1.83 6.70
C GLY A 154 -0.13 -0.40 6.90
N PRO A 155 -0.28 0.13 8.14
CA PRO A 155 0.27 1.41 8.51
C PRO A 155 1.79 1.32 8.64
N THR A 156 2.51 2.30 8.11
CA THR A 156 3.96 2.47 8.28
C THR A 156 4.27 3.91 8.63
N ASP A 157 5.46 4.15 9.15
CA ASP A 157 6.04 5.48 9.16
C ASP A 157 6.15 6.00 7.72
N ASP A 158 5.94 7.30 7.51
CA ASP A 158 6.04 7.88 6.16
C ASP A 158 7.52 7.85 5.72
N PRO A 159 7.86 7.13 4.63
CA PRO A 159 9.25 6.97 4.23
C PRO A 159 9.83 8.17 3.46
N PHE A 160 9.08 9.22 3.22
CA PHE A 160 9.52 10.38 2.44
C PHE A 160 10.28 11.39 3.31
N PHE A 161 11.47 11.05 3.75
CA PHE A 161 12.33 11.82 4.68
C PHE A 161 12.88 13.13 4.11
N VAL A 162 12.19 13.77 3.19
CA VAL A 162 12.68 15.00 2.57
C VAL A 162 12.36 16.23 3.41
N ASP A 163 13.25 17.22 3.36
CA ASP A 163 12.96 18.55 3.91
C ASP A 163 12.00 19.31 2.98
N LEU A 164 10.69 19.04 3.14
CA LEU A 164 9.65 19.66 2.34
C LEU A 164 9.68 21.19 2.45
N GLY A 165 9.98 21.73 3.64
CA GLY A 165 10.10 23.18 3.83
C GLY A 165 11.23 23.77 3.01
N GLY A 166 12.40 23.11 2.97
CA GLY A 166 13.54 23.55 2.16
C GLY A 166 13.28 23.37 0.66
N VAL A 167 12.72 22.23 0.24
CA VAL A 167 12.42 21.98 -1.18
C VAL A 167 11.51 23.07 -1.76
N PHE A 168 10.42 23.40 -1.05
CA PHE A 168 9.44 24.37 -1.55
C PHE A 168 9.80 25.85 -1.26
N ASP A 169 10.90 26.10 -0.52
CA ASP A 169 11.50 27.44 -0.40
C ASP A 169 12.58 27.64 -1.47
N LEU A 170 12.18 27.65 -2.73
CA LEU A 170 13.04 27.82 -3.91
C LEU A 170 14.23 26.84 -3.98
N GLY A 171 14.06 25.64 -3.44
CA GLY A 171 15.09 24.61 -3.48
C GLY A 171 16.24 24.84 -2.50
N ASP A 172 15.98 25.44 -1.34
CA ASP A 172 16.95 25.58 -0.25
C ASP A 172 17.26 24.19 0.38
N MET A 173 17.97 23.37 -0.38
CA MET A 173 18.37 22.00 -0.03
C MET A 173 19.81 21.70 -0.42
N PRO A 174 20.71 21.38 0.54
CA PRO A 174 20.48 21.46 2.00
C PRO A 174 20.32 22.92 2.45
N ARG A 175 19.54 23.14 3.52
CA ARG A 175 19.30 24.49 4.04
C ARG A 175 20.59 25.25 4.29
N GLN A 176 20.62 26.54 3.91
CA GLN A 176 21.81 27.35 4.05
C GLN A 176 22.04 27.83 5.50
N ASP A 177 20.96 28.12 6.22
CA ASP A 177 21.00 28.75 7.55
C ASP A 177 20.55 27.82 8.70
N SER A 178 20.20 26.58 8.42
CA SER A 178 19.72 25.62 9.43
C SER A 178 19.92 24.17 9.01
N GLU A 179 19.80 23.25 9.94
CA GLU A 179 19.83 21.82 9.64
C GLU A 179 18.59 21.37 8.86
N PRO A 180 18.75 20.42 7.91
CA PRO A 180 17.63 19.83 7.19
C PRO A 180 16.65 19.14 8.16
N ARG A 181 15.38 19.11 7.80
CA ARG A 181 14.32 18.54 8.62
C ARG A 181 13.51 17.56 7.80
N ASP A 182 13.22 16.42 8.39
CA ASP A 182 12.20 15.51 7.86
C ASP A 182 10.83 16.19 7.94
N GLY A 183 10.24 16.50 6.78
CA GLY A 183 8.97 17.21 6.68
C GLY A 183 7.76 16.38 7.09
N VAL A 184 7.90 15.05 7.13
CA VAL A 184 6.84 14.09 7.50
C VAL A 184 7.16 13.31 8.78
N ALA A 185 8.14 13.79 9.56
CA ALA A 185 8.50 13.19 10.83
C ALA A 185 7.28 12.99 11.73
N CYS A 186 7.15 11.80 12.31
CA CYS A 186 6.03 11.40 13.17
C CYS A 186 4.66 11.34 12.47
N LEU A 187 4.63 11.29 11.15
CA LEU A 187 3.43 11.03 10.37
C LEU A 187 3.49 9.61 9.80
N ASN A 188 2.32 8.98 9.65
CA ASN A 188 2.20 7.66 9.06
C ASN A 188 1.44 7.73 7.73
N VAL A 189 1.58 6.65 6.96
CA VAL A 189 0.83 6.37 5.73
C VAL A 189 0.28 4.95 5.76
N SER A 190 -0.70 4.67 4.89
CA SER A 190 -1.14 3.30 4.63
C SER A 190 -0.36 2.75 3.44
N THR A 191 0.45 1.73 3.67
CA THR A 191 1.40 1.18 2.69
C THR A 191 0.92 -0.14 2.10
N ILE A 192 1.04 -0.26 0.80
CA ILE A 192 1.01 -1.53 0.06
C ILE A 192 2.43 -1.79 -0.44
N ALA A 193 3.03 -2.89 -0.02
CA ALA A 193 4.35 -3.30 -0.49
C ALA A 193 4.28 -4.69 -1.13
N LEU A 194 4.90 -4.80 -2.32
CA LEU A 194 5.07 -6.02 -3.08
C LEU A 194 6.56 -6.27 -3.30
N LYS A 195 7.00 -7.50 -3.08
CA LYS A 195 8.32 -7.98 -3.49
C LYS A 195 8.10 -9.11 -4.48
N ILE A 196 8.49 -8.91 -5.73
CA ILE A 196 8.10 -9.74 -6.87
C ILE A 196 9.34 -10.31 -7.53
N PRO A 197 9.44 -11.62 -7.79
CA PRO A 197 10.51 -12.20 -8.61
C PRO A 197 10.57 -11.53 -10.00
N ILE A 198 11.77 -11.22 -10.49
CA ILE A 198 11.99 -10.52 -11.77
C ILE A 198 11.37 -11.30 -12.92
N GLU A 199 11.43 -12.62 -12.90
CA GLU A 199 10.84 -13.49 -13.93
C GLU A 199 9.31 -13.30 -14.11
N TRP A 200 8.61 -12.84 -13.07
CA TRP A 200 7.19 -12.53 -13.14
C TRP A 200 6.90 -11.15 -13.71
N LEU A 201 7.88 -10.25 -13.67
CA LEU A 201 7.77 -8.89 -14.21
C LEU A 201 8.32 -8.78 -15.64
N GLN A 202 9.27 -9.64 -15.98
CA GLN A 202 9.87 -9.65 -17.30
C GLN A 202 8.95 -10.34 -18.32
N LYS A 203 8.77 -9.75 -19.51
CA LYS A 203 7.79 -10.15 -20.53
C LYS A 203 7.91 -11.59 -21.01
N ASP A 204 9.13 -12.15 -21.05
CA ASP A 204 9.45 -13.50 -21.54
C ASP A 204 9.72 -14.49 -20.41
N GLY A 205 9.58 -14.07 -19.14
CA GLY A 205 9.85 -14.91 -17.95
C GLY A 205 11.33 -15.16 -17.68
N LYS A 206 12.23 -14.29 -18.18
CA LYS A 206 13.68 -14.40 -17.94
C LYS A 206 14.03 -13.92 -16.53
N THR A 207 15.08 -14.53 -15.99
CA THR A 207 15.69 -14.13 -14.73
C THR A 207 16.72 -13.00 -14.94
N GLU A 208 17.13 -12.34 -13.87
CA GLU A 208 18.14 -11.27 -13.91
C GLU A 208 19.50 -11.75 -14.46
N LEU A 209 19.80 -13.06 -14.34
CA LEU A 209 21.03 -13.66 -14.85
C LEU A 209 21.09 -13.73 -16.38
N GLU A 210 19.95 -13.60 -17.04
CA GLU A 210 19.82 -13.62 -18.49
C GLU A 210 19.90 -12.23 -19.13
N ALA A 211 19.97 -11.19 -18.30
CA ALA A 211 20.16 -9.81 -18.78
C ALA A 211 21.55 -9.64 -19.41
N SER A 212 21.59 -9.07 -20.61
CA SER A 212 22.84 -8.82 -21.33
C SER A 212 23.67 -7.68 -20.70
N SER A 213 23.02 -6.74 -20.04
CA SER A 213 23.62 -5.62 -19.32
C SER A 213 22.56 -4.90 -18.48
N ILE A 214 22.97 -3.92 -17.66
CA ILE A 214 22.06 -3.03 -16.92
C ILE A 214 21.20 -2.13 -17.84
N LEU A 215 21.52 -2.07 -19.13
CA LEU A 215 20.79 -1.30 -20.15
C LEU A 215 20.00 -2.23 -21.09
N ASP A 216 19.79 -3.49 -20.72
CA ASP A 216 19.02 -4.44 -21.51
C ASP A 216 17.56 -3.97 -21.60
N PRO A 217 17.04 -3.60 -22.79
CA PRO A 217 15.70 -3.08 -22.93
C PRO A 217 14.60 -4.10 -22.59
N ASP A 218 14.92 -5.40 -22.60
CA ASP A 218 13.96 -6.45 -22.23
C ASP A 218 13.69 -6.49 -20.72
N PHE A 219 14.50 -5.79 -19.91
CA PHE A 219 14.37 -5.69 -18.45
C PHE A 219 13.93 -4.30 -17.97
N VAL A 220 13.49 -3.44 -18.89
CA VAL A 220 12.90 -2.13 -18.55
C VAL A 220 11.40 -2.28 -18.36
N ILE A 221 10.89 -1.81 -17.23
CA ILE A 221 9.45 -1.81 -16.92
C ILE A 221 9.00 -0.40 -16.53
N GLY A 222 7.76 -0.06 -16.88
CA GLY A 222 7.04 1.12 -16.36
C GLY A 222 6.17 0.71 -15.19
N ILE A 223 6.15 1.52 -14.12
CA ILE A 223 5.33 1.23 -12.93
C ILE A 223 4.56 2.48 -12.53
N TRP A 224 3.28 2.33 -12.20
CA TRP A 224 2.50 3.37 -11.55
C TRP A 224 1.47 2.78 -10.60
N ALA A 225 1.01 3.59 -9.65
CA ALA A 225 -0.03 3.25 -8.71
C ALA A 225 -1.28 4.08 -8.96
N SER A 226 -2.44 3.52 -8.65
CA SER A 226 -3.70 4.23 -8.75
C SER A 226 -4.67 3.85 -7.64
N ALA A 227 -5.70 4.68 -7.47
CA ALA A 227 -6.87 4.35 -6.69
C ALA A 227 -8.13 4.73 -7.47
N SER A 228 -9.15 3.85 -7.42
CA SER A 228 -10.41 4.02 -8.14
C SER A 228 -11.59 3.91 -7.22
N ARG A 229 -12.67 4.62 -7.53
CA ARG A 229 -13.97 4.58 -6.86
C ARG A 229 -15.10 4.28 -7.82
N GLN A 230 -16.20 3.73 -7.30
CA GLN A 230 -17.46 3.69 -8.04
C GLN A 230 -18.08 5.08 -8.17
N THR A 231 -18.71 5.35 -9.31
CA THR A 231 -19.27 6.67 -9.69
C THR A 231 -20.42 7.13 -8.83
N ILE A 232 -21.14 6.21 -8.19
CA ILE A 232 -22.34 6.50 -7.40
C ILE A 232 -22.11 6.10 -5.95
N ARG A 233 -22.32 7.05 -5.05
CA ARG A 233 -22.44 6.82 -3.59
C ARG A 233 -23.84 7.23 -3.16
N THR A 234 -24.58 6.29 -2.58
CA THR A 234 -25.93 6.53 -2.06
C THR A 234 -25.91 6.50 -0.53
N LEU A 235 -26.40 7.56 0.08
CA LEU A 235 -26.64 7.61 1.52
C LEU A 235 -28.04 7.09 1.81
N ASN A 236 -28.13 6.04 2.60
CA ASN A 236 -29.41 5.41 2.96
C ASN A 236 -29.98 6.01 4.24
N ALA A 237 -31.31 5.97 4.38
CA ALA A 237 -32.02 6.56 5.52
C ALA A 237 -31.56 6.01 6.90
N ALA A 238 -31.03 4.81 6.96
CA ALA A 238 -30.49 4.18 8.17
C ALA A 238 -29.03 4.59 8.48
N GLY A 239 -28.46 5.54 7.72
CA GLY A 239 -27.07 5.98 7.88
C GLY A 239 -26.04 5.04 7.24
N SER A 240 -26.46 3.98 6.56
CA SER A 240 -25.57 3.14 5.75
C SER A 240 -25.32 3.75 4.38
N GLU A 241 -24.29 3.26 3.71
CA GLU A 241 -23.93 3.68 2.36
C GLU A 241 -23.96 2.49 1.41
N SER A 242 -24.26 2.75 0.16
CA SER A 242 -24.08 1.80 -0.93
C SER A 242 -23.35 2.46 -2.10
N TYR A 243 -22.62 1.66 -2.84
CA TYR A 243 -21.80 2.11 -3.95
C TYR A 243 -22.19 1.37 -5.21
N GLY A 244 -22.10 2.03 -6.37
CA GLY A 244 -22.49 1.47 -7.65
C GLY A 244 -21.97 2.28 -8.84
N GLY A 245 -22.31 1.80 -10.04
CA GLY A 245 -21.80 2.38 -11.29
C GLY A 245 -20.39 1.92 -11.63
N ASP A 246 -19.80 2.56 -12.63
CA ASP A 246 -18.46 2.22 -13.13
C ASP A 246 -17.37 2.66 -12.15
N TRP A 247 -16.24 1.98 -12.19
CA TRP A 247 -15.04 2.38 -11.47
C TRP A 247 -14.34 3.51 -12.21
N ILE A 248 -14.03 4.58 -11.50
CA ILE A 248 -13.29 5.74 -12.02
C ILE A 248 -12.02 5.92 -11.21
N GLN A 249 -10.90 6.04 -11.90
CA GLN A 249 -9.62 6.41 -11.29
C GLN A 249 -9.72 7.85 -10.74
N VAL A 250 -9.44 8.01 -9.45
CA VAL A 250 -9.49 9.29 -8.73
C VAL A 250 -8.12 9.72 -8.20
N SER A 251 -7.15 8.83 -8.22
CA SER A 251 -5.75 9.11 -7.88
C SER A 251 -4.82 8.28 -8.77
N ARG A 252 -3.69 8.85 -9.15
CA ARG A 252 -2.63 8.19 -9.91
C ARG A 252 -1.28 8.81 -9.61
N LEU A 253 -0.29 7.97 -9.40
CA LEU A 253 1.10 8.39 -9.20
C LEU A 253 2.04 7.40 -9.90
N GLY A 254 3.04 7.90 -10.63
CA GLY A 254 3.97 7.05 -11.35
C GLY A 254 5.10 7.84 -12.02
N MET A 255 5.03 9.16 -11.96
CA MET A 255 6.09 10.04 -12.44
C MET A 255 6.77 10.65 -11.21
N PRO A 256 8.06 10.43 -11.00
CA PRO A 256 8.80 11.11 -9.94
C PRO A 256 8.85 12.63 -10.19
N LEU A 257 9.01 13.37 -9.12
CA LEU A 257 9.21 14.83 -9.16
C LEU A 257 10.51 15.21 -9.90
#